data_4eadbcfe363bdf14f28ddcfa72ad758a
#
_entry.id   4eadbcfe363bdf14f28ddcfa72ad758a
#
_cell.length_a   1.000
_cell.length_b   1.000
_cell.length_c   1.000
_cell.angle_alpha   90.00
_cell.angle_beta   90.00
_cell.angle_gamma   90.00
#
_symmetry.space_group_name_H-M   'P 1'
#
loop_
_entity.id
_entity.type
_entity.pdbx_description
1 polymer ?
#
loop_
_entity_poly.entity_id
_entity_poly.type
_entity_poly.pdbx_seq_one_letter_code
_entity_poly.pdbx_strand_id
1 'polypeptide(L)'
;MLLLAIDFDNLHQILQNLYVEMMPLCSKMTGVARGLAGLGALFYVAYRVWQALARAEPVDVFPLLRPFALGLCIMFFPTLVLGTLNSILSPVVKGTHTILESQTFDMNEYRAQKDKLETEAMKRNPETAYLVDKETFDNRLDDLGAFDAIEACGMYVDRAMYNMKRAVQNFFRELLELLFNAAALVIDTLRTFFLIVLSILGPVSFAISCWDGFQASLSQWFVRYISIYLWLPVSDLFSSVLARIQVLMLQRDIEQLSDPDFIPDSSNGVYITFLIIGIIGYFTIPTVSNWIVQAGGGAGNYGKNVNQAASKTGSVVAGTAGAAVGNIAGRLIK
;
A
#
# COMPACT_ATOMS: atom_id res chain seq x y z
N MET A 1 5.21 -14.38 22.45
CA MET A 1 3.95 -13.66 22.37
C MET A 1 4.04 -12.15 22.66
N LEU A 2 5.18 -11.61 23.11
CA LEU A 2 5.31 -10.18 23.50
C LEU A 2 6.13 -9.34 22.48
N LEU A 3 6.63 -9.94 21.39
CA LEU A 3 7.51 -9.26 20.40
C LEU A 3 6.78 -8.75 19.16
N LEU A 4 5.48 -9.00 19.01
CA LEU A 4 4.72 -8.70 17.78
C LEU A 4 3.61 -7.64 17.95
N ALA A 5 3.46 -7.04 19.12
CA ALA A 5 2.55 -5.92 19.33
C ALA A 5 3.22 -4.60 18.90
N ILE A 6 3.63 -4.50 17.64
CA ILE A 6 3.93 -3.20 17.04
C ILE A 6 2.57 -2.55 16.80
N ASP A 7 2.30 -1.48 17.53
CA ASP A 7 1.10 -0.66 17.34
C ASP A 7 1.25 0.17 16.07
N PHE A 8 0.83 -0.41 14.94
CA PHE A 8 0.90 0.23 13.62
C PHE A 8 0.03 1.50 13.56
N ASP A 9 -1.08 1.56 14.31
CA ASP A 9 -1.98 2.72 14.34
C ASP A 9 -1.26 3.94 14.96
N ASN A 10 -0.48 3.70 16.01
CA ASN A 10 0.34 4.75 16.62
C ASN A 10 1.40 5.28 15.65
N LEU A 11 2.00 4.41 14.82
CA LEU A 11 2.98 4.83 13.81
C LEU A 11 2.35 5.69 12.71
N HIS A 12 1.14 5.39 12.26
CA HIS A 12 0.41 6.23 11.31
C HIS A 12 0.11 7.63 11.90
N GLN A 13 -0.27 7.72 13.17
CA GLN A 13 -0.47 8.99 13.85
C GLN A 13 0.83 9.80 13.96
N ILE A 14 1.95 9.14 14.27
CA ILE A 14 3.28 9.78 14.30
C ILE A 14 3.64 10.37 12.93
N LEU A 15 3.38 9.65 11.83
CA LEU A 15 3.64 10.15 10.48
C LEU A 15 2.78 11.37 10.12
N GLN A 16 1.52 11.40 10.54
CA GLN A 16 0.64 12.56 10.35
C GLN A 16 1.15 13.77 11.16
N ASN A 17 1.53 13.57 12.41
CA ASN A 17 2.09 14.61 13.25
C ASN A 17 3.41 15.14 12.68
N LEU A 18 4.28 14.26 12.20
CA LEU A 18 5.54 14.62 11.54
C LEU A 18 5.29 15.56 10.34
N TYR A 19 4.28 15.24 9.51
CA TYR A 19 3.93 16.10 8.38
C TYR A 19 3.55 17.52 8.87
N VAL A 20 2.72 17.62 9.90
CA VAL A 20 2.26 18.91 10.46
C VAL A 20 3.44 19.68 11.07
N GLU A 21 4.33 19.02 11.82
CA GLU A 21 5.49 19.64 12.46
C GLU A 21 6.54 20.14 11.43
N MET A 22 6.63 19.48 10.28
CA MET A 22 7.56 19.88 9.21
C MET A 22 7.03 21.01 8.32
N MET A 23 5.72 21.31 8.35
CA MET A 23 5.12 22.39 7.53
C MET A 23 5.71 23.78 7.78
N PRO A 24 6.09 24.22 9.01
CA PRO A 24 6.73 25.51 9.21
C PRO A 24 8.04 25.71 8.44
N LEU A 25 8.73 24.63 8.08
CA LEU A 25 9.96 24.71 7.25
C LEU A 25 9.66 25.17 5.81
N CYS A 26 8.46 24.91 5.32
CA CYS A 26 8.00 25.44 4.02
C CYS A 26 8.07 26.96 3.98
N SER A 27 7.71 27.66 5.08
CA SER A 27 7.75 29.12 5.16
C SER A 27 9.17 29.67 5.06
N LYS A 28 10.18 28.97 5.55
CA LYS A 28 11.60 29.35 5.42
C LYS A 28 12.05 29.28 3.96
N MET A 29 11.65 28.23 3.24
CA MET A 29 11.98 28.08 1.81
C MET A 29 11.24 29.09 0.93
N THR A 30 10.09 29.58 1.36
CA THR A 30 9.36 30.66 0.68
C THR A 30 10.21 31.93 0.54
N GLY A 31 11.04 32.27 1.54
CA GLY A 31 11.97 33.42 1.47
C GLY A 31 12.98 33.27 0.34
N VAL A 32 13.61 32.11 0.19
CA VAL A 32 14.55 31.79 -0.89
C VAL A 32 13.83 31.82 -2.25
N ALA A 33 12.65 31.21 -2.33
CA ALA A 33 11.85 31.15 -3.54
C ALA A 33 11.44 32.54 -4.04
N ARG A 34 11.13 33.49 -3.14
CA ARG A 34 10.82 34.88 -3.50
C ARG A 34 11.98 35.56 -4.20
N GLY A 35 13.23 35.35 -3.71
CA GLY A 35 14.42 35.89 -4.34
C GLY A 35 14.60 35.36 -5.76
N LEU A 36 14.50 34.02 -5.92
CA LEU A 36 14.61 33.36 -7.22
C LEU A 36 13.48 33.79 -8.19
N ALA A 37 12.23 33.87 -7.70
CA ALA A 37 11.08 34.30 -8.49
C ALA A 37 11.20 35.78 -8.91
N GLY A 38 11.70 36.65 -8.02
CA GLY A 38 11.93 38.05 -8.32
C GLY A 38 12.91 38.27 -9.46
N LEU A 39 14.06 37.56 -9.41
CA LEU A 39 15.03 37.56 -10.51
C LEU A 39 14.43 37.00 -11.78
N GLY A 40 13.73 35.85 -11.71
CA GLY A 40 13.07 35.25 -12.88
C GLY A 40 12.03 36.17 -13.50
N ALA A 41 11.20 36.82 -12.67
CA ALA A 41 10.21 37.78 -13.11
C ALA A 41 10.84 39.00 -13.83
N LEU A 42 11.94 39.52 -13.28
CA LEU A 42 12.67 40.64 -13.88
C LEU A 42 13.18 40.28 -15.28
N PHE A 43 13.86 39.15 -15.42
CA PHE A 43 14.36 38.69 -16.73
C PHE A 43 13.23 38.37 -17.69
N TYR A 44 12.14 37.73 -17.22
CA TYR A 44 10.97 37.42 -18.03
C TYR A 44 10.33 38.71 -18.61
N VAL A 45 10.07 39.68 -17.74
CA VAL A 45 9.45 40.97 -18.16
C VAL A 45 10.38 41.71 -19.09
N ALA A 46 11.68 41.84 -18.74
CA ALA A 46 12.65 42.55 -19.57
C ALA A 46 12.75 41.91 -20.96
N TYR A 47 12.84 40.60 -21.05
CA TYR A 47 12.91 39.89 -22.33
C TYR A 47 11.64 40.11 -23.18
N ARG A 48 10.45 39.99 -22.58
CA ARG A 48 9.18 40.20 -23.28
C ARG A 48 9.00 41.62 -23.81
N VAL A 49 9.33 42.61 -22.99
CA VAL A 49 9.27 44.03 -23.39
C VAL A 49 10.28 44.31 -24.51
N TRP A 50 11.54 43.80 -24.38
CA TRP A 50 12.54 43.95 -25.43
C TRP A 50 12.12 43.29 -26.76
N GLN A 51 11.50 42.10 -26.69
CA GLN A 51 11.00 41.41 -27.87
C GLN A 51 9.88 42.19 -28.58
N ALA A 52 8.93 42.79 -27.84
CA ALA A 52 7.88 43.63 -28.41
C ALA A 52 8.43 44.87 -29.06
N LEU A 53 9.40 45.55 -28.41
CA LEU A 53 10.09 46.73 -28.98
C LEU A 53 10.86 46.39 -30.25
N ALA A 54 11.57 45.26 -30.26
CA ALA A 54 12.37 44.81 -31.44
C ALA A 54 11.47 44.45 -32.63
N ARG A 55 10.21 44.08 -32.41
CA ARG A 55 9.22 43.77 -33.46
C ARG A 55 8.34 44.96 -33.83
N ALA A 56 8.50 46.08 -33.14
CA ALA A 56 7.63 47.27 -33.27
C ALA A 56 6.13 46.91 -33.01
N GLU A 57 5.86 45.92 -32.14
CA GLU A 57 4.53 45.47 -31.75
C GLU A 57 4.14 46.12 -30.41
N PRO A 58 2.84 46.35 -30.15
CA PRO A 58 2.37 46.82 -28.84
C PRO A 58 2.66 45.76 -27.78
N VAL A 59 3.08 46.18 -26.58
CA VAL A 59 3.38 45.28 -25.47
C VAL A 59 2.08 44.66 -24.96
N ASP A 60 1.97 43.33 -25.05
CA ASP A 60 0.86 42.57 -24.45
C ASP A 60 1.09 42.43 -22.94
N VAL A 61 0.17 43.01 -22.16
CA VAL A 61 0.23 43.07 -20.69
C VAL A 61 -0.16 41.73 -20.06
N PHE A 62 -1.02 40.93 -20.71
CA PHE A 62 -1.52 39.66 -20.10
C PHE A 62 -0.43 38.67 -19.77
N PRO A 63 0.54 38.35 -20.65
CA PRO A 63 1.65 37.47 -20.30
C PRO A 63 2.51 38.01 -19.15
N LEU A 64 2.61 39.34 -19.00
CA LEU A 64 3.41 39.97 -17.96
C LEU A 64 2.80 39.81 -16.55
N LEU A 65 1.49 39.51 -16.44
CA LEU A 65 0.83 39.24 -15.16
C LEU A 65 1.20 37.87 -14.57
N ARG A 66 1.71 36.94 -15.37
CA ARG A 66 2.03 35.60 -14.94
C ARG A 66 3.04 35.55 -13.79
N PRO A 67 4.20 36.26 -13.81
CA PRO A 67 5.14 36.24 -12.70
C PRO A 67 4.53 36.82 -11.41
N PHE A 68 3.62 37.78 -11.50
CA PHE A 68 2.91 38.34 -10.35
C PHE A 68 1.98 37.31 -9.71
N ALA A 69 1.20 36.58 -10.51
CA ALA A 69 0.35 35.50 -10.00
C ALA A 69 1.17 34.40 -9.33
N LEU A 70 2.30 33.98 -9.92
CA LEU A 70 3.21 33.02 -9.33
C LEU A 70 3.85 33.55 -8.05
N GLY A 71 4.25 34.79 -8.00
CA GLY A 71 4.78 35.47 -6.81
C GLY A 71 3.78 35.45 -5.65
N LEU A 72 2.49 35.71 -5.95
CA LEU A 72 1.40 35.63 -4.96
C LEU A 72 1.22 34.18 -4.45
N CYS A 73 1.23 33.20 -5.35
CA CYS A 73 1.18 31.79 -4.97
C CYS A 73 2.37 31.40 -4.09
N ILE A 74 3.59 31.90 -4.37
CA ILE A 74 4.77 31.66 -3.55
C ILE A 74 4.63 32.30 -2.18
N MET A 75 4.08 33.53 -2.12
CA MET A 75 3.92 34.28 -0.87
C MET A 75 2.97 33.56 0.11
N PHE A 76 1.89 32.99 -0.41
CA PHE A 76 0.88 32.28 0.37
C PHE A 76 0.91 30.78 0.15
N PHE A 77 2.08 30.21 -0.19
CA PHE A 77 2.20 28.82 -0.61
C PHE A 77 1.60 27.81 0.37
N PRO A 78 1.88 27.87 1.70
CA PRO A 78 1.35 26.90 2.64
C PRO A 78 -0.18 26.95 2.75
N THR A 79 -0.77 28.15 2.71
CA THR A 79 -2.21 28.35 2.91
C THR A 79 -2.99 28.22 1.60
N LEU A 80 -2.52 28.89 0.54
CA LEU A 80 -3.24 28.93 -0.73
C LEU A 80 -3.02 27.65 -1.54
N VAL A 81 -1.78 27.19 -1.70
CA VAL A 81 -1.49 26.05 -2.57
C VAL A 81 -1.70 24.73 -1.82
N LEU A 82 -1.00 24.52 -0.71
CA LEU A 82 -1.12 23.28 0.05
C LEU A 82 -2.47 23.16 0.75
N GLY A 83 -3.00 24.27 1.31
CA GLY A 83 -4.30 24.27 1.98
C GLY A 83 -5.45 23.91 1.04
N THR A 84 -5.47 24.48 -0.18
CA THR A 84 -6.50 24.13 -1.18
C THR A 84 -6.36 22.70 -1.69
N LEU A 85 -5.13 22.23 -1.99
CA LEU A 85 -4.90 20.86 -2.42
C LEU A 85 -5.35 19.84 -1.36
N ASN A 86 -4.96 20.05 -0.11
CA ASN A 86 -5.34 19.18 0.99
C ASN A 86 -6.84 19.19 1.24
N SER A 87 -7.50 20.35 1.12
CA SER A 87 -8.96 20.45 1.28
C SER A 87 -9.72 19.71 0.17
N ILE A 88 -9.22 19.72 -1.06
CA ILE A 88 -9.83 19.02 -2.20
C ILE A 88 -9.59 17.51 -2.12
N LEU A 89 -8.41 17.08 -1.67
CA LEU A 89 -8.03 15.68 -1.66
C LEU A 89 -8.40 14.93 -0.37
N SER A 90 -8.58 15.63 0.76
CA SER A 90 -8.94 15.04 2.04
C SER A 90 -10.25 14.23 2.03
N PRO A 91 -11.35 14.67 1.36
CA PRO A 91 -12.56 13.86 1.30
C PRO A 91 -12.36 12.51 0.62
N VAL A 92 -11.46 12.42 -0.37
CA VAL A 92 -11.13 11.17 -1.06
C VAL A 92 -10.47 10.19 -0.07
N VAL A 93 -9.48 10.69 0.70
CA VAL A 93 -8.81 9.88 1.74
C VAL A 93 -9.82 9.38 2.79
N LYS A 94 -10.67 10.26 3.30
CA LYS A 94 -11.69 9.87 4.29
C LYS A 94 -12.66 8.84 3.75
N GLY A 95 -13.13 9.03 2.50
CA GLY A 95 -14.05 8.10 1.86
C GLY A 95 -13.45 6.70 1.68
N THR A 96 -12.21 6.61 1.21
CA THR A 96 -11.53 5.31 1.04
C THR A 96 -11.24 4.63 2.36
N HIS A 97 -10.87 5.40 3.38
CA HIS A 97 -10.64 4.86 4.72
C HIS A 97 -11.91 4.25 5.35
N THR A 98 -13.05 4.91 5.21
CA THR A 98 -14.34 4.37 5.68
C THR A 98 -14.71 3.05 4.95
N ILE A 99 -14.41 2.96 3.64
CA ILE A 99 -14.60 1.72 2.88
C ILE A 99 -13.71 0.60 3.46
N LEU A 100 -12.45 0.89 3.73
CA LEU A 100 -11.50 -0.08 4.31
C LEU A 100 -11.98 -0.57 5.68
N GLU A 101 -12.36 0.35 6.58
CA GLU A 101 -12.83 0.01 7.93
C GLU A 101 -14.02 -0.95 7.88
N SER A 102 -15.01 -0.69 7.02
CA SER A 102 -16.19 -1.54 6.87
C SER A 102 -15.82 -2.97 6.43
N GLN A 103 -14.95 -3.10 5.44
CA GLN A 103 -14.53 -4.41 4.91
C GLN A 103 -13.65 -5.20 5.91
N THR A 104 -12.83 -4.50 6.67
CA THR A 104 -11.98 -5.13 7.70
C THR A 104 -12.82 -5.65 8.87
N PHE A 105 -13.86 -4.91 9.27
CA PHE A 105 -14.79 -5.34 10.30
C PHE A 105 -15.50 -6.64 9.90
N ASP A 106 -16.07 -6.69 8.69
CA ASP A 106 -16.72 -7.87 8.14
C ASP A 106 -15.77 -9.09 8.14
N MET A 107 -14.53 -8.91 7.69
CA MET A 107 -13.52 -9.96 7.64
C MET A 107 -13.25 -10.58 9.02
N ASN A 108 -13.09 -9.75 10.05
CA ASN A 108 -12.81 -10.23 11.41
C ASN A 108 -14.00 -11.02 12.00
N GLU A 109 -15.22 -10.58 11.72
CA GLU A 109 -16.43 -11.28 12.16
C GLU A 109 -16.55 -12.67 11.51
N TYR A 110 -16.41 -12.76 10.18
CA TYR A 110 -16.44 -14.04 9.46
C TYR A 110 -15.31 -14.98 9.88
N ARG A 111 -14.12 -14.44 10.17
CA ARG A 111 -13.00 -15.26 10.69
C ARG A 111 -13.34 -15.87 12.04
N ALA A 112 -13.87 -15.10 12.98
CA ALA A 112 -14.26 -15.61 14.28
C ALA A 112 -15.37 -16.66 14.19
N GLN A 113 -16.30 -16.50 13.26
CA GLN A 113 -17.35 -17.47 12.96
C GLN A 113 -16.79 -18.77 12.40
N LYS A 114 -15.88 -18.70 11.42
CA LYS A 114 -15.21 -19.87 10.82
C LYS A 114 -14.46 -20.67 11.88
N ASP A 115 -13.63 -20.00 12.72
CA ASP A 115 -12.83 -20.67 13.75
C ASP A 115 -13.70 -21.44 14.76
N LYS A 116 -14.90 -20.92 15.10
CA LYS A 116 -15.88 -21.62 15.94
C LYS A 116 -16.44 -22.85 15.24
N LEU A 117 -16.93 -22.68 14.00
CA LEU A 117 -17.53 -23.76 13.24
C LEU A 117 -16.52 -24.89 12.90
N GLU A 118 -15.28 -24.55 12.61
CA GLU A 118 -14.20 -25.50 12.40
C GLU A 118 -13.95 -26.34 13.65
N THR A 119 -13.92 -25.71 14.84
CA THR A 119 -13.77 -26.40 16.11
C THR A 119 -14.97 -27.32 16.38
N GLU A 120 -16.20 -26.87 16.10
CA GLU A 120 -17.42 -27.66 16.27
C GLU A 120 -17.49 -28.83 15.30
N ALA A 121 -17.11 -28.62 14.02
CA ALA A 121 -17.06 -29.68 13.02
C ALA A 121 -16.06 -30.78 13.40
N MET A 122 -14.89 -30.40 13.88
CA MET A 122 -13.88 -31.35 14.37
C MET A 122 -14.34 -32.13 15.61
N LYS A 123 -15.09 -31.51 16.52
CA LYS A 123 -15.68 -32.18 17.68
C LYS A 123 -16.79 -33.15 17.32
N ARG A 124 -17.54 -32.87 16.22
CA ARG A 124 -18.62 -33.71 15.74
C ARG A 124 -18.12 -35.04 15.17
N ASN A 125 -16.95 -35.03 14.51
CA ASN A 125 -16.40 -36.22 13.89
C ASN A 125 -15.61 -37.05 14.93
N PRO A 126 -15.99 -38.33 15.21
CA PRO A 126 -15.31 -39.18 16.17
C PRO A 126 -13.82 -39.40 15.87
N GLU A 127 -13.42 -39.35 14.59
CA GLU A 127 -12.04 -39.53 14.17
C GLU A 127 -11.13 -38.34 14.46
N THR A 128 -11.70 -37.12 14.62
CA THR A 128 -10.94 -35.88 14.84
C THR A 128 -11.20 -35.25 16.19
N ALA A 129 -12.28 -35.66 16.87
CA ALA A 129 -12.70 -35.05 18.13
C ALA A 129 -11.61 -35.13 19.21
N TYR A 130 -10.90 -36.27 19.32
CA TYR A 130 -9.83 -36.45 20.29
C TYR A 130 -8.61 -35.53 20.08
N LEU A 131 -8.45 -34.98 18.85
CA LEU A 131 -7.38 -34.05 18.55
C LEU A 131 -7.62 -32.66 19.17
N VAL A 132 -8.89 -32.24 19.23
CA VAL A 132 -9.31 -30.87 19.61
C VAL A 132 -9.89 -30.80 21.02
N ASP A 133 -10.60 -31.87 21.45
CA ASP A 133 -11.29 -31.94 22.72
C ASP A 133 -10.53 -32.80 23.71
N LYS A 134 -10.31 -32.24 24.92
CA LYS A 134 -9.56 -32.95 25.96
C LYS A 134 -10.38 -34.09 26.58
N GLU A 135 -11.68 -33.84 26.79
CA GLU A 135 -12.57 -34.82 27.43
C GLU A 135 -12.74 -36.05 26.53
N THR A 136 -12.94 -35.85 25.25
CA THR A 136 -13.02 -36.94 24.27
C THR A 136 -11.72 -37.72 24.16
N PHE A 137 -10.57 -37.02 24.28
CA PHE A 137 -9.26 -37.66 24.31
C PHE A 137 -9.07 -38.57 25.54
N ASP A 138 -9.39 -38.01 26.72
CA ASP A 138 -9.23 -38.72 27.99
C ASP A 138 -10.17 -39.95 28.04
N ASN A 139 -11.45 -39.80 27.64
CA ASN A 139 -12.41 -40.90 27.57
C ASN A 139 -11.95 -42.02 26.61
N ARG A 140 -11.43 -41.65 25.43
CA ARG A 140 -10.95 -42.65 24.47
C ARG A 140 -9.68 -43.34 24.95
N LEU A 141 -8.87 -42.66 25.78
CA LEU A 141 -7.70 -43.23 26.41
C LEU A 141 -8.07 -44.23 27.52
N ASP A 142 -9.13 -43.92 28.30
CA ASP A 142 -9.64 -44.81 29.37
C ASP A 142 -10.32 -46.08 28.80
N ASP A 143 -10.93 -45.96 27.60
CA ASP A 143 -11.51 -47.10 26.90
C ASP A 143 -10.47 -48.08 26.33
N LEU A 144 -9.20 -47.63 26.15
CA LEU A 144 -8.08 -48.48 25.75
C LEU A 144 -7.60 -49.26 26.94
N GLY A 145 -7.66 -50.57 26.85
CA GLY A 145 -7.17 -51.47 27.90
C GLY A 145 -5.65 -51.41 28.09
N ALA A 146 -5.15 -51.96 29.21
CA ALA A 146 -3.72 -51.95 29.53
C ALA A 146 -2.80 -52.64 28.48
N PHE A 147 -3.37 -53.33 27.51
CA PHE A 147 -2.64 -54.00 26.42
C PHE A 147 -2.51 -53.17 25.15
N ASP A 148 -3.20 -52.04 25.03
CA ASP A 148 -3.22 -51.16 23.84
C ASP A 148 -2.29 -49.95 23.98
N ALA A 149 -1.17 -50.12 24.71
CA ALA A 149 -0.20 -49.05 24.94
C ALA A 149 0.38 -48.44 23.64
N ILE A 150 0.41 -49.23 22.56
CA ILE A 150 0.87 -48.75 21.24
C ILE A 150 -0.16 -47.77 20.63
N GLU A 151 -1.44 -48.10 20.73
CA GLU A 151 -2.51 -47.23 20.20
C GLU A 151 -2.62 -45.97 21.02
N ALA A 152 -2.52 -46.06 22.36
CA ALA A 152 -2.45 -44.87 23.23
C ALA A 152 -1.25 -43.96 22.87
N CYS A 153 -0.08 -44.52 22.64
CA CYS A 153 1.09 -43.78 22.19
C CYS A 153 0.84 -43.09 20.82
N GLY A 154 0.18 -43.78 19.89
CA GLY A 154 -0.24 -43.26 18.60
C GLY A 154 -1.12 -42.01 18.76
N MET A 155 -2.14 -42.08 19.60
CA MET A 155 -3.03 -40.95 19.87
C MET A 155 -2.31 -39.70 20.43
N TYR A 156 -1.34 -39.91 21.33
CA TYR A 156 -0.51 -38.78 21.84
C TYR A 156 0.33 -38.18 20.73
N VAL A 157 0.91 -38.98 19.86
CA VAL A 157 1.72 -38.52 18.72
C VAL A 157 0.86 -37.77 17.71
N ASP A 158 -0.32 -38.29 17.37
CA ASP A 158 -1.25 -37.63 16.43
C ASP A 158 -1.71 -36.28 16.97
N ARG A 159 -2.07 -36.20 18.24
CA ARG A 159 -2.46 -34.94 18.89
C ARG A 159 -1.29 -33.95 18.96
N ALA A 160 -0.07 -34.45 19.28
CA ALA A 160 1.12 -33.60 19.29
C ALA A 160 1.45 -33.08 17.89
N MET A 161 1.34 -33.95 16.86
CA MET A 161 1.59 -33.58 15.46
C MET A 161 0.54 -32.58 14.95
N TYR A 162 -0.74 -32.77 15.27
CA TYR A 162 -1.82 -31.83 14.98
C TYR A 162 -1.56 -30.45 15.60
N ASN A 163 -1.24 -30.42 16.90
CA ASN A 163 -0.95 -29.18 17.61
C ASN A 163 0.29 -28.48 17.05
N MET A 164 1.33 -29.23 16.69
CA MET A 164 2.53 -28.71 16.07
C MET A 164 2.22 -28.13 14.67
N LYS A 165 1.48 -28.88 13.83
CA LYS A 165 1.04 -28.40 12.50
C LYS A 165 0.26 -27.08 12.64
N ARG A 166 -0.70 -27.02 13.56
CA ARG A 166 -1.49 -25.82 13.82
C ARG A 166 -0.65 -24.65 14.35
N ALA A 167 0.30 -24.91 15.24
CA ALA A 167 1.21 -23.89 15.76
C ALA A 167 2.11 -23.31 14.67
N VAL A 168 2.67 -24.16 13.79
CA VAL A 168 3.48 -23.73 12.65
C VAL A 168 2.65 -22.90 11.66
N GLN A 169 1.44 -23.34 11.33
CA GLN A 169 0.54 -22.60 10.44
C GLN A 169 0.17 -21.22 11.01
N ASN A 170 -0.16 -21.15 12.30
CA ASN A 170 -0.47 -19.89 12.98
C ASN A 170 0.76 -18.97 13.01
N PHE A 171 1.96 -19.50 13.25
CA PHE A 171 3.19 -18.72 13.20
C PHE A 171 3.43 -18.10 11.81
N PHE A 172 3.28 -18.87 10.74
CA PHE A 172 3.44 -18.35 9.39
C PHE A 172 2.36 -17.30 9.05
N ARG A 173 1.13 -17.51 9.51
CA ARG A 173 0.05 -16.55 9.33
C ARG A 173 0.37 -15.23 10.04
N GLU A 174 0.73 -15.28 11.32
CA GLU A 174 1.09 -14.09 12.12
C GLU A 174 2.29 -13.35 11.52
N LEU A 175 3.30 -14.09 11.03
CA LEU A 175 4.46 -13.51 10.38
C LEU A 175 4.08 -12.78 9.08
N LEU A 176 3.22 -13.38 8.25
CA LEU A 176 2.78 -12.76 6.99
C LEU A 176 1.83 -11.57 7.23
N GLU A 177 0.97 -11.63 8.24
CA GLU A 177 0.15 -10.48 8.67
C GLU A 177 1.04 -9.31 9.12
N LEU A 178 2.10 -9.59 9.87
CA LEU A 178 3.09 -8.59 10.25
C LEU A 178 3.77 -7.97 9.03
N LEU A 179 4.21 -8.80 8.07
CA LEU A 179 4.86 -8.33 6.84
C LEU A 179 3.89 -7.52 5.96
N PHE A 180 2.62 -7.90 5.91
CA PHE A 180 1.58 -7.17 5.21
C PHE A 180 1.39 -5.76 5.79
N ASN A 181 1.24 -5.67 7.12
CA ASN A 181 1.12 -4.40 7.83
C ASN A 181 2.40 -3.55 7.70
N ALA A 182 3.57 -4.19 7.72
CA ALA A 182 4.84 -3.51 7.50
C ALA A 182 4.95 -2.94 6.08
N ALA A 183 4.46 -3.66 5.05
CA ALA A 183 4.43 -3.17 3.67
C ALA A 183 3.52 -1.93 3.53
N ALA A 184 2.35 -1.93 4.18
CA ALA A 184 1.47 -0.77 4.24
C ALA A 184 2.16 0.44 4.90
N LEU A 185 2.81 0.23 6.04
CA LEU A 185 3.54 1.27 6.76
C LEU A 185 4.70 1.83 5.94
N VAL A 186 5.44 1.00 5.19
CA VAL A 186 6.53 1.46 4.31
C VAL A 186 5.98 2.43 3.25
N ILE A 187 4.86 2.09 2.62
CA ILE A 187 4.24 2.96 1.61
C ILE A 187 3.78 4.28 2.23
N ASP A 188 3.15 4.27 3.42
CA ASP A 188 2.70 5.49 4.10
C ASP A 188 3.88 6.35 4.56
N THR A 189 4.96 5.74 5.05
CA THR A 189 6.20 6.44 5.42
C THR A 189 6.84 7.13 4.21
N LEU A 190 6.99 6.42 3.10
CA LEU A 190 7.54 6.98 1.87
C LEU A 190 6.65 8.10 1.31
N ARG A 191 5.32 7.92 1.34
CA ARG A 191 4.36 8.94 0.96
C ARG A 191 4.54 10.21 1.78
N THR A 192 4.57 10.08 3.11
CA THR A 192 4.71 11.21 4.02
C THR A 192 6.03 11.94 3.79
N PHE A 193 7.13 11.21 3.64
CA PHE A 193 8.44 11.78 3.31
C PHE A 193 8.40 12.57 1.99
N PHE A 194 7.86 11.99 0.93
CA PHE A 194 7.79 12.67 -0.37
C PHE A 194 6.87 13.90 -0.33
N LEU A 195 5.74 13.84 0.38
CA LEU A 195 4.86 15.00 0.55
C LEU A 195 5.55 16.13 1.32
N ILE A 196 6.31 15.82 2.38
CA ILE A 196 7.09 16.81 3.12
C ILE A 196 8.11 17.47 2.19
N VAL A 197 8.90 16.69 1.45
CA VAL A 197 9.90 17.23 0.52
C VAL A 197 9.26 18.10 -0.56
N LEU A 198 8.16 17.64 -1.18
CA LEU A 198 7.44 18.41 -2.20
C LEU A 198 6.82 19.68 -1.62
N SER A 199 6.33 19.64 -0.39
CA SER A 199 5.77 20.82 0.28
C SER A 199 6.84 21.87 0.60
N ILE A 200 7.99 21.44 1.11
CA ILE A 200 9.11 22.33 1.46
C ILE A 200 9.74 22.93 0.20
N LEU A 201 9.96 22.13 -0.84
CA LEU A 201 10.58 22.57 -2.10
C LEU A 201 9.57 23.12 -3.12
N GLY A 202 8.28 23.03 -2.84
CA GLY A 202 7.21 23.53 -3.72
C GLY A 202 7.42 24.98 -4.13
N PRO A 203 7.63 25.93 -3.20
CA PRO A 203 7.87 27.35 -3.53
C PRO A 203 9.01 27.54 -4.52
N VAL A 204 10.07 26.72 -4.43
CA VAL A 204 11.22 26.76 -5.36
C VAL A 204 10.81 26.31 -6.77
N SER A 205 10.00 25.25 -6.87
CA SER A 205 9.47 24.79 -8.17
C SER A 205 8.60 25.86 -8.84
N PHE A 206 7.80 26.60 -8.05
CA PHE A 206 7.02 27.74 -8.53
C PHE A 206 7.94 28.88 -8.99
N ALA A 207 8.99 29.18 -8.24
CA ALA A 207 9.96 30.21 -8.60
C ALA A 207 10.68 29.88 -9.93
N ILE A 208 11.11 28.64 -10.12
CA ILE A 208 11.74 28.17 -11.36
C ILE A 208 10.76 28.30 -12.53
N SER A 209 9.47 28.06 -12.32
CA SER A 209 8.47 28.18 -13.41
C SER A 209 8.26 29.61 -13.90
N CYS A 210 8.79 30.63 -13.18
CA CYS A 210 8.81 32.03 -13.67
C CYS A 210 9.75 32.24 -14.87
N TRP A 211 10.75 31.37 -15.03
CA TRP A 211 11.73 31.48 -16.12
C TRP A 211 11.16 30.89 -17.42
N ASP A 212 11.49 31.56 -18.53
CA ASP A 212 11.11 31.03 -19.84
C ASP A 212 11.78 29.67 -20.09
N GLY A 213 11.00 28.73 -20.63
CA GLY A 213 11.44 27.34 -20.83
C GLY A 213 11.18 26.38 -19.66
N PHE A 214 11.01 26.89 -18.44
CA PHE A 214 10.75 26.04 -17.25
C PHE A 214 9.28 26.04 -16.82
N GLN A 215 8.38 26.50 -17.66
CA GLN A 215 6.95 26.62 -17.35
C GLN A 215 6.29 25.28 -16.99
N ALA A 216 6.78 24.16 -17.55
CA ALA A 216 6.30 22.83 -17.27
C ALA A 216 6.60 22.35 -15.82
N SER A 217 7.57 22.99 -15.13
CA SER A 217 7.93 22.65 -13.75
C SER A 217 6.74 22.74 -12.79
N LEU A 218 5.89 23.75 -12.98
CA LEU A 218 4.69 23.95 -12.17
C LEU A 218 3.69 22.78 -12.33
N SER A 219 3.33 22.46 -13.56
CA SER A 219 2.38 21.38 -13.83
C SER A 219 2.91 20.02 -13.39
N GLN A 220 4.21 19.76 -13.58
CA GLN A 220 4.87 18.55 -13.12
C GLN A 220 4.87 18.44 -11.58
N TRP A 221 5.05 19.54 -10.87
CA TRP A 221 4.97 19.57 -9.42
C TRP A 221 3.57 19.17 -8.93
N PHE A 222 2.51 19.77 -9.52
CA PHE A 222 1.13 19.42 -9.19
C PHE A 222 0.84 17.94 -9.44
N VAL A 223 1.21 17.43 -10.62
CA VAL A 223 1.04 16.02 -10.98
C VAL A 223 1.71 15.09 -9.96
N ARG A 224 2.95 15.40 -9.57
CA ARG A 224 3.69 14.60 -8.58
C ARG A 224 3.04 14.68 -7.20
N TYR A 225 2.67 15.88 -6.74
CA TYR A 225 2.05 16.06 -5.44
C TYR A 225 0.73 15.29 -5.34
N ILE A 226 -0.14 15.44 -6.32
CA ILE A 226 -1.43 14.72 -6.36
C ILE A 226 -1.21 13.21 -6.46
N SER A 227 -0.29 12.75 -7.31
CA SER A 227 0.02 11.32 -7.45
C SER A 227 0.45 10.69 -6.12
N ILE A 228 1.36 11.35 -5.39
CA ILE A 228 1.83 10.85 -4.10
C ILE A 228 0.75 10.96 -3.02
N TYR A 229 -0.06 12.01 -3.06
CA TYR A 229 -1.19 12.15 -2.14
C TYR A 229 -2.19 11.00 -2.27
N LEU A 230 -2.43 10.54 -3.49
CA LEU A 230 -3.34 9.42 -3.80
C LEU A 230 -2.79 8.03 -3.43
N TRP A 231 -1.54 7.91 -2.98
CA TRP A 231 -1.03 6.60 -2.53
C TRP A 231 -1.86 6.04 -1.39
N LEU A 232 -2.28 6.86 -0.43
CA LEU A 232 -3.11 6.41 0.69
C LEU A 232 -4.50 5.94 0.24
N PRO A 233 -5.28 6.71 -0.52
CA PRO A 233 -6.55 6.23 -1.07
C PRO A 233 -6.43 4.93 -1.88
N VAL A 234 -5.39 4.80 -2.69
CA VAL A 234 -5.17 3.58 -3.49
C VAL A 234 -4.79 2.40 -2.59
N SER A 235 -3.99 2.64 -1.54
CA SER A 235 -3.67 1.65 -0.51
C SER A 235 -4.92 1.16 0.21
N ASP A 236 -5.79 2.06 0.66
CA ASP A 236 -7.04 1.74 1.34
C ASP A 236 -7.97 0.90 0.46
N LEU A 237 -8.14 1.31 -0.82
CA LEU A 237 -8.94 0.56 -1.77
C LEU A 237 -8.34 -0.82 -2.07
N PHE A 238 -7.02 -0.91 -2.22
CA PHE A 238 -6.35 -2.19 -2.43
C PHE A 238 -6.57 -3.14 -1.25
N SER A 239 -6.39 -2.64 -0.02
CA SER A 239 -6.63 -3.40 1.21
C SER A 239 -8.08 -3.82 1.35
N SER A 240 -9.04 -2.93 1.00
CA SER A 240 -10.47 -3.27 1.06
C SER A 240 -10.87 -4.33 0.04
N VAL A 241 -10.28 -4.32 -1.16
CA VAL A 241 -10.48 -5.39 -2.16
C VAL A 241 -9.95 -6.72 -1.65
N LEU A 242 -8.76 -6.74 -1.04
CA LEU A 242 -8.20 -7.96 -0.45
C LEU A 242 -9.04 -8.47 0.71
N ALA A 243 -9.50 -7.59 1.61
CA ALA A 243 -10.39 -7.94 2.71
C ALA A 243 -11.70 -8.54 2.17
N ARG A 244 -12.28 -7.96 1.12
CA ARG A 244 -13.50 -8.49 0.50
C ARG A 244 -13.31 -9.87 -0.12
N ILE A 245 -12.18 -10.12 -0.79
CA ILE A 245 -11.85 -11.45 -1.31
C ILE A 245 -11.75 -12.45 -0.16
N GLN A 246 -11.09 -12.08 0.94
CA GLN A 246 -10.97 -12.94 2.12
C GLN A 246 -12.35 -13.23 2.75
N VAL A 247 -13.24 -12.24 2.82
CA VAL A 247 -14.63 -12.45 3.29
C VAL A 247 -15.37 -13.48 2.43
N LEU A 248 -15.28 -13.34 1.10
CA LEU A 248 -15.94 -14.29 0.18
C LEU A 248 -15.39 -15.72 0.33
N MET A 249 -14.10 -15.85 0.61
CA MET A 249 -13.48 -17.14 0.88
C MET A 249 -13.95 -17.73 2.21
N LEU A 250 -13.98 -16.90 3.26
CA LEU A 250 -14.46 -17.32 4.59
C LEU A 250 -15.94 -17.75 4.53
N GLN A 251 -16.78 -17.03 3.78
CA GLN A 251 -18.19 -17.41 3.58
C GLN A 251 -18.30 -18.80 2.93
N ARG A 252 -17.49 -19.07 1.90
CA ARG A 252 -17.45 -20.38 1.27
C ARG A 252 -16.97 -21.49 2.21
N ASP A 253 -15.94 -21.21 3.00
CA ASP A 253 -15.44 -22.16 4.00
C ASP A 253 -16.51 -22.46 5.06
N ILE A 254 -17.25 -21.43 5.53
CA ILE A 254 -18.36 -21.58 6.48
C ILE A 254 -19.50 -22.43 5.87
N GLU A 255 -19.80 -22.22 4.60
CA GLU A 255 -20.80 -23.03 3.90
C GLU A 255 -20.40 -24.51 3.83
N GLN A 256 -19.13 -24.80 3.53
CA GLN A 256 -18.58 -26.17 3.55
C GLN A 256 -18.59 -26.80 4.95
N LEU A 257 -18.24 -26.02 5.99
CA LEU A 257 -18.25 -26.48 7.39
C LEU A 257 -19.66 -26.78 7.92
N SER A 258 -20.68 -26.26 7.24
CA SER A 258 -22.09 -26.55 7.57
C SER A 258 -22.53 -27.94 7.10
N ASP A 259 -21.79 -28.58 6.19
CA ASP A 259 -22.01 -29.95 5.75
C ASP A 259 -21.56 -30.93 6.85
N PRO A 260 -22.44 -31.83 7.34
CA PRO A 260 -22.10 -32.78 8.39
C PRO A 260 -20.99 -33.76 8.03
N ASP A 261 -20.83 -34.08 6.74
CA ASP A 261 -19.86 -35.06 6.23
C ASP A 261 -18.50 -34.40 5.89
N PHE A 262 -18.41 -33.08 5.97
CA PHE A 262 -17.17 -32.35 5.65
C PHE A 262 -16.18 -32.42 6.81
N ILE A 263 -14.99 -32.98 6.53
CA ILE A 263 -13.85 -33.01 7.47
C ILE A 263 -12.98 -31.81 7.17
N PRO A 264 -12.84 -30.85 8.11
CA PRO A 264 -12.01 -29.67 7.88
C PRO A 264 -10.54 -30.08 7.67
N ASP A 265 -9.97 -29.75 6.51
CA ASP A 265 -8.52 -29.70 6.37
C ASP A 265 -8.02 -28.34 6.88
N SER A 266 -7.24 -28.36 7.95
CA SER A 266 -6.68 -27.17 8.59
C SER A 266 -5.70 -26.38 7.68
N SER A 267 -5.88 -26.41 6.36
CA SER A 267 -5.00 -25.72 5.43
C SER A 267 -5.42 -24.25 5.23
N ASN A 268 -4.70 -23.34 5.88
CA ASN A 268 -4.80 -21.91 5.63
C ASN A 268 -4.07 -21.46 4.34
N GLY A 269 -3.78 -22.39 3.42
CA GLY A 269 -2.92 -22.15 2.25
C GLY A 269 -3.41 -21.03 1.34
N VAL A 270 -4.72 -20.93 1.14
CA VAL A 270 -5.32 -19.90 0.28
C VAL A 270 -5.20 -18.52 0.94
N TYR A 271 -5.45 -18.42 2.24
CA TYR A 271 -5.29 -17.18 3.00
C TYR A 271 -3.84 -16.68 2.96
N ILE A 272 -2.87 -17.57 3.18
CA ILE A 272 -1.44 -17.28 3.09
C ILE A 272 -1.07 -16.74 1.70
N THR A 273 -1.59 -17.36 0.64
CA THR A 273 -1.37 -16.91 -0.73
C THR A 273 -1.86 -15.47 -0.95
N PHE A 274 -3.05 -15.12 -0.43
CA PHE A 274 -3.57 -13.74 -0.54
C PHE A 274 -2.77 -12.73 0.28
N LEU A 275 -2.21 -13.10 1.42
CA LEU A 275 -1.28 -12.22 2.15
C LEU A 275 -0.01 -11.94 1.34
N ILE A 276 0.55 -12.96 0.67
CA ILE A 276 1.72 -12.78 -0.20
C ILE A 276 1.38 -11.87 -1.39
N ILE A 277 0.24 -12.09 -2.04
CA ILE A 277 -0.26 -11.23 -3.12
C ILE A 277 -0.44 -9.79 -2.62
N GLY A 278 -0.97 -9.62 -1.42
CA GLY A 278 -1.13 -8.33 -0.76
C GLY A 278 0.19 -7.61 -0.56
N ILE A 279 1.19 -8.28 0.00
CA ILE A 279 2.53 -7.71 0.22
C ILE A 279 3.14 -7.24 -1.11
N ILE A 280 3.09 -8.07 -2.16
CA ILE A 280 3.60 -7.71 -3.48
C ILE A 280 2.79 -6.55 -4.08
N GLY A 281 1.47 -6.57 -3.92
CA GLY A 281 0.55 -5.57 -4.44
C GLY A 281 0.79 -4.17 -3.87
N TYR A 282 1.18 -4.05 -2.60
CA TYR A 282 1.52 -2.75 -2.02
C TYR A 282 2.61 -2.01 -2.78
N PHE A 283 3.60 -2.70 -3.33
CA PHE A 283 4.67 -2.08 -4.12
C PHE A 283 4.20 -1.59 -5.50
N THR A 284 2.99 -1.94 -5.93
CA THR A 284 2.39 -1.43 -7.18
C THR A 284 1.60 -0.13 -6.97
N ILE A 285 1.28 0.26 -5.74
CA ILE A 285 0.48 1.44 -5.40
C ILE A 285 1.02 2.73 -6.03
N PRO A 286 2.33 3.04 -5.97
CA PRO A 286 2.88 4.23 -6.62
C PRO A 286 2.61 4.27 -8.13
N THR A 287 2.67 3.12 -8.78
CA THR A 287 2.42 2.99 -10.22
C THR A 287 0.96 3.24 -10.56
N VAL A 288 0.04 2.61 -9.81
CA VAL A 288 -1.41 2.77 -10.01
C VAL A 288 -1.84 4.21 -9.77
N SER A 289 -1.37 4.84 -8.68
CA SER A 289 -1.65 6.26 -8.39
C SER A 289 -1.19 7.19 -9.49
N ASN A 290 -0.04 6.90 -10.08
CA ASN A 290 0.49 7.67 -11.21
C ASN A 290 -0.37 7.49 -12.46
N TRP A 291 -0.90 6.31 -12.75
CA TRP A 291 -1.84 6.10 -13.86
C TRP A 291 -3.11 6.92 -13.71
N ILE A 292 -3.68 6.99 -12.49
CA ILE A 292 -4.90 7.76 -12.22
C ILE A 292 -4.69 9.23 -12.57
N VAL A 293 -3.57 9.82 -12.17
CA VAL A 293 -3.28 11.23 -12.42
C VAL A 293 -2.94 11.49 -13.88
N GLN A 294 -2.21 10.59 -14.54
CA GLN A 294 -1.88 10.72 -15.96
C GLN A 294 -3.09 10.53 -16.87
N ALA A 295 -4.04 9.68 -16.50
CA ALA A 295 -5.29 9.51 -17.24
C ALA A 295 -6.17 10.78 -17.21
N GLY A 296 -6.09 11.56 -16.12
CA GLY A 296 -6.84 12.80 -15.94
C GLY A 296 -6.23 14.06 -16.59
N GLY A 297 -4.96 14.03 -16.97
CA GLY A 297 -4.24 15.22 -17.41
C GLY A 297 -3.11 14.95 -18.40
N GLY A 298 -3.42 14.91 -19.67
CA GLY A 298 -2.49 15.17 -20.78
C GLY A 298 -1.22 14.32 -20.82
N ALA A 299 -1.21 13.43 -21.77
CA ALA A 299 -0.09 12.58 -22.19
C ALA A 299 1.21 13.38 -22.47
N GLY A 300 1.94 13.70 -21.42
CA GLY A 300 3.35 14.05 -21.56
C GLY A 300 4.18 12.79 -21.38
N ASN A 301 4.97 12.42 -22.34
CA ASN A 301 6.14 11.51 -22.47
C ASN A 301 6.59 10.60 -21.30
N TYR A 302 5.93 10.62 -20.14
CA TYR A 302 6.28 9.84 -18.95
C TYR A 302 5.88 8.36 -19.06
N GLY A 303 4.84 8.03 -19.85
CA GLY A 303 4.41 6.63 -20.07
C GLY A 303 5.45 5.78 -20.79
N LYS A 304 6.33 6.38 -21.58
CA LYS A 304 7.41 5.65 -22.27
C LYS A 304 8.50 5.17 -21.30
N ASN A 305 8.85 5.97 -20.29
CA ASN A 305 9.93 5.62 -19.36
C ASN A 305 9.49 4.57 -18.32
N VAL A 306 8.22 4.58 -17.89
CA VAL A 306 7.69 3.58 -16.94
C VAL A 306 7.52 2.22 -17.62
N ASN A 307 7.05 2.18 -18.88
CA ASN A 307 7.00 0.94 -19.66
C ASN A 307 8.40 0.37 -19.95
N GLN A 308 9.41 1.22 -20.14
CA GLN A 308 10.80 0.76 -20.28
C GLN A 308 11.38 0.23 -18.95
N ALA A 309 11.04 0.82 -17.80
CA ALA A 309 11.45 0.30 -16.49
C ALA A 309 10.75 -1.02 -16.18
N ALA A 310 9.44 -1.12 -16.41
CA ALA A 310 8.67 -2.36 -16.20
C ALA A 310 9.10 -3.47 -17.16
N SER A 311 9.40 -3.16 -18.43
CA SER A 311 9.90 -4.14 -19.40
C SER A 311 11.34 -4.60 -19.08
N LYS A 312 12.19 -3.71 -18.55
CA LYS A 312 13.53 -4.10 -18.07
C LYS A 312 13.47 -4.99 -16.84
N THR A 313 12.58 -4.70 -15.89
CA THR A 313 12.39 -5.55 -14.69
C THR A 313 11.77 -6.90 -15.09
N GLY A 314 10.79 -6.92 -15.98
CA GLY A 314 10.19 -8.14 -16.52
C GLY A 314 11.18 -9.00 -17.31
N SER A 315 12.09 -8.39 -18.09
CA SER A 315 13.11 -9.12 -18.84
C SER A 315 14.23 -9.68 -17.96
N VAL A 316 14.57 -9.03 -16.84
CA VAL A 316 15.53 -9.56 -15.88
C VAL A 316 14.95 -10.78 -15.16
N VAL A 317 13.66 -10.74 -14.75
CA VAL A 317 13.00 -11.88 -14.10
C VAL A 317 12.79 -13.03 -15.09
N ALA A 318 12.40 -12.75 -16.33
CA ALA A 318 12.28 -13.78 -17.37
C ALA A 318 13.63 -14.36 -17.80
N GLY A 319 14.70 -13.56 -17.84
CA GLY A 319 16.05 -13.99 -18.15
C GLY A 319 16.66 -14.91 -17.11
N THR A 320 16.43 -14.64 -15.81
CA THR A 320 16.89 -15.49 -14.70
C THR A 320 16.11 -16.80 -14.60
N ALA A 321 14.80 -16.79 -14.86
CA ALA A 321 13.98 -18.00 -14.91
C ALA A 321 14.34 -18.89 -16.13
N GLY A 322 14.59 -18.31 -17.31
CA GLY A 322 15.00 -19.01 -18.51
C GLY A 322 16.40 -19.64 -18.40
N ALA A 323 17.34 -18.96 -17.74
CA ALA A 323 18.69 -19.50 -17.50
C ALA A 323 18.70 -20.67 -16.51
N ALA A 324 17.82 -20.65 -15.51
CA ALA A 324 17.69 -21.75 -14.54
C ALA A 324 17.10 -23.02 -15.19
N VAL A 325 16.09 -22.88 -16.05
CA VAL A 325 15.45 -24.01 -16.73
C VAL A 325 16.36 -24.59 -17.84
N GLY A 326 17.09 -23.74 -18.57
CA GLY A 326 18.04 -24.18 -19.60
C GLY A 326 19.22 -25.02 -19.06
N ASN A 327 19.71 -24.69 -17.85
CA ASN A 327 20.80 -25.44 -17.21
C ASN A 327 20.38 -26.80 -16.65
N ILE A 328 19.10 -26.99 -16.32
CA ILE A 328 18.56 -28.28 -15.86
C ILE A 328 18.33 -29.22 -17.05
N ALA A 329 17.81 -28.70 -18.17
CA ALA A 329 17.58 -29.50 -19.38
C ALA A 329 18.88 -29.97 -20.03
N GLY A 330 19.96 -29.17 -19.99
CA GLY A 330 21.28 -29.54 -20.52
C GLY A 330 22.05 -30.60 -19.74
N ARG A 331 21.65 -30.87 -18.47
CA ARG A 331 22.25 -31.93 -17.63
C ARG A 331 21.53 -33.27 -17.70
N LEU A 332 20.32 -33.33 -18.29
CA LEU A 332 19.55 -34.58 -18.44
C LEU A 332 19.74 -35.25 -19.80
N ILE A 333 20.55 -34.68 -20.72
CA ILE A 333 20.82 -35.18 -22.07
C ILE A 333 22.33 -35.56 -22.24
N LYS A 334 23.04 -35.81 -21.14
CA LYS A 334 24.39 -36.40 -21.21
C LYS A 334 24.45 -37.71 -20.45
#